data_e045fe4471a6ebe58690ca0a530ff7e8
#
_entry.id   e045fe4471a6ebe58690ca0a530ff7e8
#
_cell.length_a   1.000
_cell.length_b   1.000
_cell.length_c   1.000
_cell.angle_alpha   90.00
_cell.angle_beta   90.00
_cell.angle_gamma   90.00
#
_symmetry.space_group_name_H-M   'P 1'
#
loop_
_entity.id
_entity.type
_entity.pdbx_description
1 polymer ?
#
loop_
_entity_poly.entity_id
_entity_poly.type
_entity_poly.pdbx_seq_one_letter_code
_entity_poly.pdbx_strand_id
1 'polypeptide(L)'
;QAPLYNQFNFNGTMYTWEISGCNSGLIGTHADDPSTNGNLAPVQEVLPAFLCPSDPNPTRIPPGQTCYAPTSSDTMHGGAGRTNYDFVSNLRNWNSCAPWNSINLTTRAMFGDDSKCSVRDIIDGSSNTVAMTETTRSVRNGNSTAWGYRGHTMVGVSFEHTGINVFAVDGAGTGRLDSWGYAGSLHRGGVHILMGDGAVRFLSENIDTTTRINLSRIADGQVLGEF
;
A
#
# COMPACT_ATOMS: atom_id res chain seq x y z
N GLN A 1 3.73 -16.85 -11.35
CA GLN A 1 4.76 -16.04 -10.65
C GLN A 1 5.74 -16.87 -9.81
N ALA A 2 5.67 -18.22 -9.83
CA ALA A 2 6.60 -19.07 -9.09
C ALA A 2 8.09 -18.78 -9.41
N PRO A 3 8.49 -18.51 -10.66
CA PRO A 3 9.89 -18.17 -10.95
C PRO A 3 10.37 -16.89 -10.25
N LEU A 4 9.50 -15.88 -10.12
CA LEU A 4 9.85 -14.65 -9.41
C LEU A 4 9.91 -14.89 -7.89
N TYR A 5 8.94 -15.62 -7.33
CA TYR A 5 8.92 -15.98 -5.92
C TYR A 5 10.21 -16.69 -5.49
N ASN A 6 10.71 -17.58 -6.31
CA ASN A 6 11.94 -18.34 -6.05
C ASN A 6 13.23 -17.48 -6.12
N GLN A 7 13.17 -16.26 -6.60
CA GLN A 7 14.30 -15.34 -6.61
C GLN A 7 14.45 -14.56 -5.30
N PHE A 8 13.40 -14.51 -4.47
CA PHE A 8 13.46 -13.81 -3.20
C PHE A 8 14.24 -14.58 -2.14
N ASN A 9 15.14 -13.89 -1.50
CA ASN A 9 15.77 -14.30 -0.27
C ASN A 9 14.92 -13.82 0.92
N PHE A 10 14.03 -14.67 1.43
CA PHE A 10 13.12 -14.33 2.54
C PHE A 10 13.83 -14.15 3.89
N ASN A 11 15.11 -14.47 3.99
CA ASN A 11 15.93 -14.19 5.16
C ASN A 11 16.66 -12.84 5.06
N GLY A 12 16.63 -12.19 3.89
CA GLY A 12 17.23 -10.90 3.64
C GLY A 12 16.21 -9.77 3.60
N THR A 13 16.67 -8.54 3.77
CA THR A 13 15.82 -7.35 3.68
C THR A 13 15.43 -7.06 2.23
N MET A 14 14.28 -6.43 2.06
CA MET A 14 13.78 -5.94 0.75
C MET A 14 14.04 -4.45 0.56
N TYR A 15 14.49 -3.76 1.60
CA TYR A 15 14.70 -2.31 1.62
C TYR A 15 15.69 -1.92 2.70
N THR A 16 16.58 -0.96 2.42
CA THR A 16 17.49 -0.38 3.42
C THR A 16 16.92 0.90 4.01
N TRP A 17 16.84 0.97 5.34
CA TRP A 17 16.31 2.13 6.07
C TRP A 17 17.29 3.29 6.21
N GLU A 18 18.57 3.03 6.01
CA GLU A 18 19.64 4.01 6.15
C GLU A 18 19.88 4.80 4.87
N ILE A 19 18.89 5.55 4.42
CA ILE A 19 19.17 6.53 3.37
C ILE A 19 19.36 7.88 4.07
N SER A 20 20.60 8.29 4.19
CA SER A 20 21.01 9.60 4.71
C SER A 20 20.20 10.72 4.06
N GLY A 21 19.53 11.52 4.85
CA GLY A 21 18.70 12.63 4.37
C GLY A 21 17.21 12.34 4.21
N CYS A 22 16.79 11.09 4.34
CA CYS A 22 15.38 10.72 4.36
C CYS A 22 14.90 10.62 5.80
N ASN A 23 14.51 11.68 6.35
CA ASN A 23 13.91 11.86 7.65
C ASN A 23 14.45 10.94 8.79
N SER A 24 15.04 11.56 9.78
CA SER A 24 15.74 10.98 10.93
C SER A 24 14.88 10.17 11.91
N GLY A 25 13.63 9.84 11.56
CA GLY A 25 12.70 9.11 12.42
C GLY A 25 12.53 7.63 12.11
N LEU A 26 13.16 7.12 11.06
CA LEU A 26 13.14 5.68 10.78
C LEU A 26 14.15 4.99 11.70
N ILE A 27 13.64 4.23 12.66
CA ILE A 27 14.44 3.53 13.65
C ILE A 27 14.72 2.12 13.13
N GLY A 28 15.99 1.80 12.93
CA GLY A 28 16.47 0.46 12.68
C GLY A 28 17.59 0.42 11.63
N THR A 29 18.72 -0.13 12.01
CA THR A 29 19.74 -0.60 11.08
C THR A 29 19.37 -2.00 10.63
N HIS A 30 19.20 -2.19 9.31
CA HIS A 30 19.14 -3.53 8.77
C HIS A 30 20.56 -4.09 8.63
N ALA A 31 20.71 -5.37 8.95
CA ALA A 31 22.00 -6.05 8.92
C ALA A 31 22.51 -6.31 7.51
N ASP A 32 21.65 -6.15 6.48
CA ASP A 32 21.98 -6.41 5.09
C ASP A 32 21.32 -5.41 4.12
N ASP A 33 21.67 -5.50 2.86
CA ASP A 33 21.23 -4.60 1.78
C ASP A 33 20.67 -5.44 0.62
N PRO A 34 19.51 -5.07 0.03
CA PRO A 34 18.94 -5.76 -1.12
C PRO A 34 19.91 -5.94 -2.29
N SER A 35 20.87 -5.03 -2.47
CA SER A 35 21.90 -5.13 -3.52
C SER A 35 22.90 -6.26 -3.29
N THR A 36 23.08 -6.70 -2.05
CA THR A 36 24.04 -7.75 -1.68
C THR A 36 23.36 -9.06 -1.33
N ASN A 37 22.10 -9.05 -0.92
CA ASN A 37 21.37 -10.26 -0.51
C ASN A 37 20.53 -10.90 -1.62
N GLY A 38 20.53 -10.32 -2.84
CA GLY A 38 19.82 -10.83 -4.02
C GLY A 38 18.40 -10.31 -4.21
N ASN A 39 17.85 -9.53 -3.29
CA ASN A 39 16.46 -9.05 -3.36
C ASN A 39 16.26 -7.83 -4.25
N LEU A 40 17.31 -7.12 -4.65
CA LEU A 40 17.18 -5.90 -5.46
C LEU A 40 16.50 -6.16 -6.81
N ALA A 41 16.97 -7.15 -7.56
CA ALA A 41 16.43 -7.46 -8.87
C ALA A 41 14.92 -7.84 -8.83
N PRO A 42 14.47 -8.78 -7.97
CA PRO A 42 13.05 -9.13 -7.91
C PRO A 42 12.15 -7.97 -7.45
N VAL A 43 12.55 -7.09 -6.54
CA VAL A 43 11.71 -5.95 -6.11
C VAL A 43 11.61 -4.86 -7.19
N GLN A 44 12.51 -4.84 -8.15
CA GLN A 44 12.49 -3.91 -9.28
C GLN A 44 11.61 -4.40 -10.45
N GLU A 45 11.16 -5.64 -10.43
CA GLU A 45 10.32 -6.16 -11.50
C GLU A 45 8.99 -5.41 -11.60
N VAL A 46 8.55 -5.16 -12.83
CA VAL A 46 7.21 -4.62 -13.12
C VAL A 46 6.27 -5.78 -13.39
N LEU A 47 5.25 -5.92 -12.56
CA LEU A 47 4.27 -6.98 -12.68
C LEU A 47 3.01 -6.45 -13.38
N PRO A 48 2.76 -6.82 -14.66
CA PRO A 48 1.59 -6.33 -15.39
C PRO A 48 0.27 -6.62 -14.68
N ALA A 49 0.19 -7.72 -13.93
CA ALA A 49 -1.00 -8.09 -13.16
C ALA A 49 -1.32 -7.10 -12.01
N PHE A 50 -0.33 -6.30 -11.59
CA PHE A 50 -0.50 -5.28 -10.55
C PHE A 50 -0.69 -3.87 -11.11
N LEU A 51 -0.82 -3.74 -12.43
CA LEU A 51 -0.99 -2.46 -13.10
C LEU A 51 -2.40 -2.32 -13.65
N CYS A 52 -3.08 -1.24 -13.30
CA CYS A 52 -4.30 -0.85 -13.96
C CYS A 52 -3.97 -0.22 -15.33
N PRO A 53 -4.49 -0.75 -16.44
CA PRO A 53 -4.18 -0.22 -17.78
C PRO A 53 -4.72 1.19 -18.00
N SER A 54 -5.72 1.62 -17.23
CA SER A 54 -6.29 2.98 -17.31
C SER A 54 -5.42 4.05 -16.64
N ASP A 55 -4.45 3.65 -15.81
CA ASP A 55 -3.54 4.59 -15.16
C ASP A 55 -2.33 4.88 -16.08
N PRO A 56 -2.16 6.13 -16.58
CA PRO A 56 -1.06 6.47 -17.48
C PRO A 56 0.27 6.73 -16.76
N ASN A 57 0.27 6.76 -15.42
CA ASN A 57 1.44 7.14 -14.64
C ASN A 57 2.57 6.09 -14.75
N PRO A 58 3.84 6.49 -14.53
CA PRO A 58 4.99 5.61 -14.64
C PRO A 58 4.86 4.32 -13.84
N THR A 59 5.30 3.22 -14.39
CA THR A 59 5.23 1.87 -13.77
C THR A 59 6.39 1.60 -12.80
N ARG A 60 7.35 2.52 -12.73
CA ARG A 60 8.51 2.44 -11.82
C ARG A 60 8.65 3.73 -11.04
N ILE A 61 9.24 3.66 -9.88
CA ILE A 61 9.73 4.82 -9.14
C ILE A 61 10.91 5.40 -9.92
N PRO A 62 10.94 6.73 -10.18
CA PRO A 62 12.05 7.33 -10.94
C PRO A 62 13.41 7.09 -10.28
N PRO A 63 14.49 6.93 -11.05
CA PRO A 63 15.84 6.83 -10.51
C PRO A 63 16.26 8.12 -9.79
N GLY A 64 17.22 8.01 -8.89
CA GLY A 64 17.74 9.16 -8.13
C GLY A 64 16.86 9.64 -6.97
N GLN A 65 15.75 8.96 -6.70
CA GLN A 65 14.90 9.23 -5.55
C GLN A 65 15.37 8.42 -4.33
N THR A 66 16.44 8.87 -3.71
CA THR A 66 17.15 8.15 -2.66
C THR A 66 16.26 7.65 -1.51
N CYS A 67 15.24 8.44 -1.13
CA CYS A 67 14.32 8.06 -0.05
C CYS A 67 13.31 6.97 -0.41
N TYR A 68 13.16 6.68 -1.69
CA TYR A 68 12.14 5.78 -2.21
C TYR A 68 12.72 4.57 -2.94
N ALA A 69 14.03 4.54 -3.09
CA ALA A 69 14.73 3.42 -3.70
C ALA A 69 14.89 2.26 -2.71
N PRO A 70 14.95 1.01 -3.17
CA PRO A 70 15.16 -0.14 -2.29
C PRO A 70 16.51 -0.12 -1.58
N THR A 71 17.50 0.52 -2.18
CA THR A 71 18.87 0.67 -1.63
C THR A 71 19.46 2.02 -1.99
N SER A 72 20.38 2.50 -1.16
CA SER A 72 21.12 3.76 -1.39
C SER A 72 22.04 3.71 -2.61
N SER A 73 22.46 2.52 -3.02
CA SER A 73 23.30 2.30 -4.22
C SER A 73 22.53 2.28 -5.53
N ASP A 74 21.18 2.27 -5.50
CA ASP A 74 20.35 2.23 -6.71
C ASP A 74 20.20 3.61 -7.35
N THR A 75 21.29 4.16 -7.85
CA THR A 75 21.30 5.41 -8.60
C THR A 75 21.04 5.22 -10.10
N MET A 76 21.07 3.99 -10.61
CA MET A 76 21.15 3.73 -12.05
C MET A 76 20.08 2.77 -12.62
N HIS A 77 19.39 1.98 -11.83
CA HIS A 77 18.53 0.90 -12.34
C HIS A 77 17.04 1.19 -12.34
N GLY A 78 16.65 2.45 -12.06
CA GLY A 78 15.25 2.87 -12.15
C GLY A 78 14.36 2.10 -11.20
N GLY A 79 14.37 2.48 -9.98
CA GLY A 79 13.45 2.18 -8.88
C GLY A 79 12.54 0.95 -8.93
N ALA A 80 11.86 0.70 -7.86
CA ALA A 80 10.95 -0.44 -7.74
C ALA A 80 9.75 -0.37 -8.67
N GLY A 81 9.23 -1.54 -9.01
CA GLY A 81 7.96 -1.69 -9.69
C GLY A 81 6.81 -1.16 -8.83
N ARG A 82 5.98 -0.30 -9.42
CA ARG A 82 4.77 0.23 -8.79
C ARG A 82 3.59 -0.72 -8.94
N THR A 83 2.60 -0.53 -8.10
CA THR A 83 1.32 -1.23 -8.18
C THR A 83 0.14 -0.24 -8.13
N ASN A 84 -1.00 -0.65 -8.68
CA ASN A 84 -2.28 0.04 -8.54
C ASN A 84 -3.16 -0.57 -7.45
N TYR A 85 -2.65 -1.51 -6.69
CA TYR A 85 -3.41 -2.20 -5.64
C TYR A 85 -2.60 -2.19 -4.36
N ASP A 86 -3.26 -1.92 -3.23
CA ASP A 86 -2.62 -1.97 -1.94
C ASP A 86 -3.55 -2.52 -0.88
N PHE A 87 -2.99 -3.00 0.21
CA PHE A 87 -3.72 -3.53 1.34
C PHE A 87 -4.45 -2.41 2.08
N VAL A 88 -5.67 -2.69 2.54
CA VAL A 88 -6.34 -1.80 3.48
C VAL A 88 -5.73 -2.00 4.87
N SER A 89 -5.20 -0.93 5.42
CA SER A 89 -4.47 -0.95 6.68
C SER A 89 -4.78 0.28 7.53
N ASN A 90 -4.50 0.19 8.81
CA ASN A 90 -4.46 1.39 9.62
C ASN A 90 -3.25 2.20 9.19
N LEU A 91 -3.47 3.36 8.58
CA LEU A 91 -2.39 4.29 8.25
C LEU A 91 -1.68 4.69 9.53
N ARG A 92 -0.42 4.39 9.55
CA ARG A 92 0.47 4.89 10.57
C ARG A 92 1.37 5.94 9.99
N ASN A 93 1.63 6.90 10.83
CA ASN A 93 2.71 7.82 10.59
C ASN A 93 3.97 6.94 10.34
N TRP A 94 4.62 7.10 9.20
CA TRP A 94 5.83 6.37 8.79
C TRP A 94 6.94 6.34 9.87
N ASN A 95 6.79 7.15 10.93
CA ASN A 95 7.64 7.19 12.13
C ASN A 95 7.25 6.20 13.22
N SER A 96 6.14 5.48 13.11
CA SER A 96 5.68 4.60 14.18
C SER A 96 5.53 3.17 13.67
N CYS A 97 6.46 2.32 14.06
CA CYS A 97 6.38 0.87 13.89
C CYS A 97 5.60 0.26 15.07
N ALA A 98 4.30 0.54 15.19
CA ALA A 98 3.53 -0.18 16.20
C ALA A 98 3.01 -1.48 15.59
N PRO A 99 3.32 -2.63 16.20
CA PRO A 99 2.88 -3.93 15.72
C PRO A 99 1.36 -3.98 15.54
N TRP A 100 0.89 -4.66 14.50
CA TRP A 100 -0.55 -4.82 14.21
C TRP A 100 -1.36 -5.28 15.41
N ASN A 101 -0.83 -6.20 16.21
CA ASN A 101 -1.49 -6.72 17.40
C ASN A 101 -1.62 -5.71 18.55
N SER A 102 -0.89 -4.58 18.52
CA SER A 102 -1.03 -3.50 19.50
C SER A 102 -2.14 -2.52 19.18
N ILE A 103 -2.73 -2.59 17.98
CA ILE A 103 -3.87 -1.78 17.59
C ILE A 103 -5.11 -2.30 18.32
N ASN A 104 -5.99 -1.38 18.75
CA ASN A 104 -7.26 -1.77 19.34
C ASN A 104 -8.06 -2.64 18.36
N LEU A 105 -8.60 -3.76 18.83
CA LEU A 105 -9.30 -4.73 18.00
C LEU A 105 -10.48 -4.09 17.23
N THR A 106 -11.21 -3.19 17.86
CA THR A 106 -12.39 -2.51 17.26
C THR A 106 -12.03 -1.48 16.17
N THR A 107 -10.76 -1.10 16.05
CA THR A 107 -10.30 -0.17 15.00
C THR A 107 -9.28 -0.82 14.08
N ARG A 108 -8.99 -2.10 14.28
CA ARG A 108 -7.95 -2.82 13.58
C ARG A 108 -8.38 -3.19 12.17
N ALA A 109 -7.54 -2.89 11.18
CA ALA A 109 -7.68 -3.38 9.82
C ALA A 109 -7.11 -4.81 9.68
N MET A 110 -7.39 -5.47 8.55
CA MET A 110 -6.90 -6.81 8.27
C MET A 110 -5.37 -6.85 8.17
N PHE A 111 -4.76 -5.81 7.64
CA PHE A 111 -3.32 -5.70 7.43
C PHE A 111 -2.72 -4.55 8.26
N GLY A 112 -1.44 -4.68 8.53
CA GLY A 112 -0.62 -3.70 9.26
C GLY A 112 0.78 -4.26 9.49
N ASP A 113 1.58 -3.57 10.28
CA ASP A 113 2.95 -3.98 10.58
C ASP A 113 2.96 -5.31 11.31
N ASP A 114 3.68 -6.29 10.74
CA ASP A 114 3.79 -7.66 11.26
C ASP A 114 2.43 -8.35 11.46
N SER A 115 1.45 -8.03 10.60
CA SER A 115 0.11 -8.61 10.72
C SER A 115 0.12 -10.13 10.54
N LYS A 116 -0.64 -10.80 11.42
CA LYS A 116 -0.86 -12.25 11.40
C LYS A 116 -2.35 -12.55 11.45
N CYS A 117 -3.15 -11.78 10.68
CA CYS A 117 -4.59 -11.93 10.64
C CYS A 117 -4.97 -13.30 10.06
N SER A 118 -5.78 -14.02 10.76
CA SER A 118 -6.43 -15.25 10.30
C SER A 118 -7.93 -15.02 10.11
N VAL A 119 -8.58 -15.89 9.36
CA VAL A 119 -10.03 -15.78 9.08
C VAL A 119 -10.86 -15.67 10.37
N ARG A 120 -10.45 -16.34 11.44
CA ARG A 120 -11.11 -16.27 12.75
C ARG A 120 -11.02 -14.90 13.43
N ASP A 121 -10.08 -14.05 13.01
CA ASP A 121 -9.87 -12.73 13.59
C ASP A 121 -10.79 -11.68 12.94
N ILE A 122 -11.42 -12.04 11.80
CA ILE A 122 -12.36 -11.21 11.06
C ILE A 122 -13.76 -11.44 11.59
N ILE A 123 -14.05 -10.85 12.74
CA ILE A 123 -15.30 -11.10 13.52
C ILE A 123 -16.52 -10.52 12.81
N ASP A 124 -16.37 -9.41 12.10
CA ASP A 124 -17.47 -8.74 11.38
C ASP A 124 -17.86 -9.47 10.09
N GLY A 125 -17.10 -10.52 9.76
CA GLY A 125 -17.31 -11.36 8.58
C GLY A 125 -16.42 -10.97 7.39
N SER A 126 -15.84 -11.97 6.76
CA SER A 126 -14.91 -11.78 5.64
C SER A 126 -15.56 -11.16 4.40
N SER A 127 -16.88 -11.28 4.24
CA SER A 127 -17.65 -10.62 3.18
C SER A 127 -17.98 -9.15 3.46
N ASN A 128 -17.72 -8.70 4.69
CA ASN A 128 -17.95 -7.33 5.17
C ASN A 128 -16.65 -6.56 5.43
N THR A 129 -15.51 -7.17 5.25
CA THR A 129 -14.21 -6.56 5.53
C THR A 129 -13.39 -6.48 4.25
N VAL A 130 -12.88 -5.29 3.94
CA VAL A 130 -12.05 -5.06 2.76
C VAL A 130 -10.60 -5.45 3.04
N ALA A 131 -10.03 -6.27 2.16
CA ALA A 131 -8.64 -6.68 2.21
C ALA A 131 -7.72 -5.76 1.42
N MET A 132 -8.10 -5.45 0.17
CA MET A 132 -7.30 -4.61 -0.74
C MET A 132 -8.21 -3.65 -1.50
N THR A 133 -7.62 -2.57 -1.99
CA THR A 133 -8.30 -1.59 -2.84
C THR A 133 -7.39 -1.08 -3.93
N GLU A 134 -7.99 -0.46 -4.93
CA GLU A 134 -7.25 0.29 -5.94
C GLU A 134 -6.65 1.57 -5.36
N THR A 135 -5.46 1.91 -5.86
CA THR A 135 -4.79 3.19 -5.69
C THR A 135 -4.15 3.60 -7.00
N THR A 136 -3.73 4.85 -7.16
CA THR A 136 -3.04 5.30 -8.38
C THR A 136 -1.52 5.30 -8.19
N ARG A 137 -0.79 5.24 -9.31
CA ARG A 137 0.67 5.28 -9.32
C ARG A 137 1.24 6.71 -9.18
N SER A 138 0.41 7.68 -8.82
CA SER A 138 0.84 9.06 -8.59
C SER A 138 0.17 9.67 -7.36
N VAL A 139 0.97 10.26 -6.50
CA VAL A 139 0.52 10.97 -5.30
C VAL A 139 1.21 12.32 -5.19
N ARG A 140 0.59 13.30 -4.53
CA ARG A 140 1.13 14.66 -4.42
C ARG A 140 2.33 14.74 -3.48
N ASN A 141 2.28 14.06 -2.35
CA ASN A 141 3.28 14.14 -1.29
C ASN A 141 4.01 12.81 -1.08
N GLY A 142 4.96 12.50 -1.93
CA GLY A 142 5.75 11.28 -1.83
C GLY A 142 5.67 10.40 -3.06
N ASN A 143 5.78 9.09 -2.89
CA ASN A 143 5.63 8.11 -3.94
C ASN A 143 4.49 7.13 -3.64
N SER A 144 3.84 6.67 -4.70
CA SER A 144 2.84 5.62 -4.66
C SER A 144 3.45 4.28 -4.25
N THR A 145 2.59 3.32 -4.00
CA THR A 145 2.95 1.98 -3.57
C THR A 145 3.92 1.28 -4.52
N ALA A 146 4.97 0.72 -3.95
CA ALA A 146 5.82 -0.29 -4.57
C ALA A 146 5.36 -1.67 -4.11
N TRP A 147 5.24 -2.63 -5.04
CA TRP A 147 4.69 -3.94 -4.68
C TRP A 147 5.65 -4.83 -3.88
N GLY A 148 6.96 -4.61 -4.03
CA GLY A 148 7.97 -5.55 -3.56
C GLY A 148 8.65 -5.16 -2.24
N TYR A 149 8.42 -3.97 -1.71
CA TYR A 149 9.03 -3.56 -0.45
C TYR A 149 8.23 -2.46 0.23
N ARG A 150 8.45 -2.31 1.52
CA ARG A 150 7.99 -1.19 2.33
C ARG A 150 9.15 -0.22 2.56
N GLY A 151 8.91 1.06 2.34
CA GLY A 151 9.89 2.12 2.55
C GLY A 151 9.17 3.46 2.75
N HIS A 152 9.73 4.53 2.21
CA HIS A 152 9.03 5.82 2.13
C HIS A 152 7.93 5.85 1.04
N THR A 153 7.73 4.77 0.32
CA THR A 153 6.58 4.61 -0.57
C THR A 153 5.31 4.46 0.25
N MET A 154 4.19 4.66 -0.38
CA MET A 154 2.90 4.38 0.21
C MET A 154 2.83 2.90 0.66
N VAL A 155 2.40 2.66 1.87
CA VAL A 155 2.32 1.33 2.49
C VAL A 155 0.95 1.13 3.11
N GLY A 156 0.02 0.75 2.27
CA GLY A 156 -1.37 0.55 2.63
C GLY A 156 -2.25 1.77 2.37
N VAL A 157 -3.52 1.50 2.20
CA VAL A 157 -4.59 2.48 2.05
C VAL A 157 -5.40 2.52 3.35
N SER A 158 -5.71 3.71 3.82
CA SER A 158 -6.60 3.87 4.98
C SER A 158 -7.95 4.44 4.58
N PHE A 159 -9.00 3.72 4.89
CA PHE A 159 -10.37 4.22 4.74
C PHE A 159 -10.77 5.20 5.85
N GLU A 160 -9.95 5.36 6.88
CA GLU A 160 -10.23 6.28 7.99
C GLU A 160 -9.87 7.74 7.64
N HIS A 161 -8.95 7.97 6.69
CA HIS A 161 -8.44 9.32 6.45
C HIS A 161 -9.32 10.16 5.56
N THR A 162 -9.51 9.77 4.32
CA THR A 162 -10.27 10.61 3.39
C THR A 162 -11.09 9.81 2.40
N GLY A 163 -11.83 10.49 1.57
CA GLY A 163 -12.68 9.89 0.53
C GLY A 163 -11.90 9.10 -0.52
N ILE A 164 -12.65 8.45 -1.38
CA ILE A 164 -12.16 7.74 -2.56
C ILE A 164 -12.04 8.74 -3.70
N ASN A 165 -11.03 8.60 -4.58
CA ASN A 165 -10.80 9.46 -5.74
C ASN A 165 -10.58 10.95 -5.39
N VAL A 166 -9.99 11.24 -4.24
CA VAL A 166 -9.59 12.60 -3.89
C VAL A 166 -8.28 12.94 -4.59
N PHE A 167 -8.40 13.60 -5.72
CA PHE A 167 -7.26 13.96 -6.55
C PHE A 167 -6.73 15.35 -6.23
N ALA A 168 -5.41 15.53 -6.41
CA ALA A 168 -4.76 16.82 -6.27
C ALA A 168 -5.25 17.79 -7.37
N VAL A 169 -5.49 19.03 -6.99
CA VAL A 169 -5.92 20.12 -7.90
C VAL A 169 -4.75 20.98 -8.39
N ASP A 170 -3.54 20.43 -8.37
CA ASP A 170 -2.29 21.13 -8.69
C ASP A 170 -1.91 21.10 -10.18
N GLY A 171 -2.71 20.45 -11.02
CA GLY A 171 -2.49 20.35 -12.47
C GLY A 171 -1.31 19.46 -12.88
N ALA A 172 -0.69 18.74 -11.95
CA ALA A 172 0.54 17.99 -12.19
C ALA A 172 0.32 16.58 -12.79
N GLY A 173 -0.86 16.28 -13.31
CA GLY A 173 -1.12 15.04 -14.04
C GLY A 173 -2.44 14.35 -13.69
N THR A 174 -2.85 13.46 -14.59
CA THR A 174 -4.09 12.69 -14.44
C THR A 174 -3.93 11.63 -13.34
N GLY A 175 -4.94 11.51 -12.48
CA GLY A 175 -4.98 10.46 -11.46
C GLY A 175 -3.99 10.66 -10.32
N ARG A 176 -3.49 11.88 -10.10
CA ARG A 176 -2.62 12.18 -8.98
C ARG A 176 -3.44 12.36 -7.70
N LEU A 177 -3.35 11.41 -6.79
CA LEU A 177 -4.03 11.51 -5.50
C LEU A 177 -3.47 12.67 -4.65
N ASP A 178 -4.32 13.29 -3.88
CA ASP A 178 -3.95 14.45 -3.05
C ASP A 178 -2.96 14.08 -1.95
N SER A 179 -2.99 12.86 -1.48
CA SER A 179 -2.03 12.34 -0.50
C SER A 179 -1.77 10.84 -0.68
N TRP A 180 -0.67 10.37 -0.12
CA TRP A 180 -0.40 8.95 0.04
C TRP A 180 -1.41 8.30 1.00
N GLY A 181 -1.66 7.01 0.86
CA GLY A 181 -2.63 6.26 1.67
C GLY A 181 -4.09 6.42 1.24
N TYR A 182 -4.37 7.10 0.13
CA TYR A 182 -5.72 7.27 -0.39
C TYR A 182 -6.09 6.16 -1.36
N ALA A 183 -7.35 5.71 -1.26
CA ALA A 183 -7.97 4.90 -2.29
C ALA A 183 -8.27 5.75 -3.53
N GLY A 184 -8.01 5.19 -4.71
CA GLY A 184 -8.36 5.90 -5.93
C GLY A 184 -8.11 5.09 -7.19
N SER A 185 -8.86 5.41 -8.22
CA SER A 185 -8.72 4.83 -9.54
C SER A 185 -9.13 5.83 -10.62
N LEU A 186 -8.85 5.52 -11.87
CA LEU A 186 -9.37 6.28 -13.02
C LEU A 186 -10.70 5.72 -13.55
N HIS A 187 -11.29 4.77 -12.85
CA HIS A 187 -12.64 4.31 -13.11
C HIS A 187 -13.64 5.37 -12.64
N ARG A 188 -14.71 5.57 -13.40
CA ARG A 188 -15.71 6.58 -13.03
C ARG A 188 -16.48 6.13 -11.80
N GLY A 189 -16.51 6.99 -10.80
CA GLY A 189 -17.40 6.91 -9.64
C GLY A 189 -16.93 6.04 -8.49
N GLY A 190 -15.71 5.48 -8.52
CA GLY A 190 -15.20 4.70 -7.39
C GLY A 190 -14.00 3.83 -7.68
N VAL A 191 -13.81 2.81 -6.88
CA VAL A 191 -12.69 1.87 -6.91
C VAL A 191 -13.17 0.43 -6.84
N HIS A 192 -12.39 -0.50 -7.36
CA HIS A 192 -12.57 -1.92 -7.05
C HIS A 192 -11.89 -2.26 -5.73
N ILE A 193 -12.56 -3.08 -4.97
CA ILE A 193 -12.09 -3.60 -3.68
C ILE A 193 -12.10 -5.12 -3.69
N LEU A 194 -11.16 -5.72 -2.99
CA LEU A 194 -11.12 -7.14 -2.69
C LEU A 194 -11.59 -7.34 -1.25
N MET A 195 -12.63 -8.13 -1.06
CA MET A 195 -13.13 -8.50 0.26
C MET A 195 -12.28 -9.61 0.89
N GLY A 196 -12.39 -9.79 2.20
CA GLY A 196 -11.68 -10.84 2.93
C GLY A 196 -12.08 -12.27 2.53
N ASP A 197 -13.22 -12.46 1.89
CA ASP A 197 -13.67 -13.74 1.32
C ASP A 197 -13.21 -13.98 -0.12
N GLY A 198 -12.48 -13.02 -0.71
CA GLY A 198 -11.98 -13.07 -2.07
C GLY A 198 -12.95 -12.51 -3.12
N ALA A 199 -14.13 -12.03 -2.73
CA ALA A 199 -15.04 -11.36 -3.67
C ALA A 199 -14.49 -10.00 -4.09
N VAL A 200 -14.65 -9.66 -5.37
CA VAL A 200 -14.34 -8.32 -5.88
C VAL A 200 -15.64 -7.54 -6.03
N ARG A 201 -15.67 -6.32 -5.48
CA ARG A 201 -16.82 -5.42 -5.57
C ARG A 201 -16.37 -4.04 -6.04
N PHE A 202 -17.30 -3.27 -6.59
CA PHE A 202 -17.08 -1.85 -6.88
C PHE A 202 -17.59 -1.01 -5.71
N LEU A 203 -16.76 -0.12 -5.19
CA LEU A 203 -17.07 0.77 -4.09
C LEU A 203 -17.21 2.20 -4.60
N SER A 204 -18.38 2.79 -4.40
CA SER A 204 -18.65 4.17 -4.84
C SER A 204 -17.79 5.18 -4.09
N GLU A 205 -17.31 6.21 -4.81
CA GLU A 205 -16.64 7.37 -4.19
C GLU A 205 -17.58 8.22 -3.31
N ASN A 206 -18.89 8.06 -3.49
CA ASN A 206 -19.92 8.73 -2.69
C ASN A 206 -20.44 7.89 -1.50
N ILE A 207 -19.74 6.80 -1.18
CA ILE A 207 -20.08 5.97 -0.01
C ILE A 207 -20.11 6.81 1.28
N ASP A 208 -21.05 6.49 2.16
CA ASP A 208 -21.07 7.08 3.49
C ASP A 208 -19.75 6.85 4.23
N THR A 209 -19.26 7.89 4.90
CA THR A 209 -17.95 7.84 5.57
C THR A 209 -17.88 6.80 6.66
N THR A 210 -18.96 6.63 7.44
CA THR A 210 -19.00 5.63 8.53
C THR A 210 -18.97 4.22 7.96
N THR A 211 -19.77 3.96 6.93
CA THR A 211 -19.78 2.67 6.23
C THR A 211 -18.41 2.34 5.64
N ARG A 212 -17.75 3.31 5.00
CA ARG A 212 -16.41 3.14 4.46
C ARG A 212 -15.39 2.79 5.54
N ILE A 213 -15.43 3.47 6.69
CA ILE A 213 -14.54 3.21 7.82
C ILE A 213 -14.79 1.82 8.39
N ASN A 214 -16.05 1.44 8.61
CA ASN A 214 -16.41 0.14 9.17
C ASN A 214 -15.99 -1.00 8.24
N LEU A 215 -16.08 -0.83 6.92
CA LEU A 215 -15.57 -1.79 5.93
C LEU A 215 -14.05 -2.09 6.06
N SER A 216 -13.26 -1.18 6.65
CA SER A 216 -11.82 -1.39 6.86
C SER A 216 -11.49 -2.18 8.12
N ARG A 217 -12.44 -2.38 9.03
CA ARG A 217 -12.23 -2.96 10.35
C ARG A 217 -12.63 -4.42 10.39
N ILE A 218 -11.92 -5.20 11.20
CA ILE A 218 -12.16 -6.65 11.29
C ILE A 218 -13.09 -7.06 12.42
N ALA A 219 -13.36 -6.17 13.41
CA ALA A 219 -14.04 -6.54 14.64
C ALA A 219 -14.63 -5.32 15.37
N ASP A 220 -15.28 -4.39 14.68
CA ASP A 220 -15.93 -3.23 15.31
C ASP A 220 -17.39 -3.51 15.72
N GLY A 221 -17.95 -4.62 15.28
CA GLY A 221 -19.30 -5.07 15.60
C GLY A 221 -20.41 -4.21 14.97
N GLN A 222 -20.08 -3.40 13.96
CA GLN A 222 -21.04 -2.54 13.30
C GLN A 222 -21.75 -3.29 12.17
N VAL A 223 -23.06 -3.08 12.08
CA VAL A 223 -23.84 -3.62 10.96
C VAL A 223 -23.65 -2.70 9.76
N LEU A 224 -23.18 -3.28 8.66
CA LEU A 224 -23.07 -2.57 7.39
C LEU A 224 -24.43 -2.57 6.67
N GLY A 225 -24.81 -1.40 6.12
CA GLY A 225 -25.88 -1.32 5.13
C GLY A 225 -25.42 -1.86 3.76
N GLU A 226 -26.31 -1.74 2.76
CA GLU A 226 -25.90 -2.00 1.37
C GLU A 226 -24.84 -0.97 0.93
N PHE A 227 -23.80 -1.43 0.22
CA PHE A 227 -22.70 -0.62 -0.31
C PHE A 227 -22.21 -1.13 -1.67
#